data_a0a94a9535ffc7b3b8ccdf2ea69bcd2b
#
_entry.id   a0a94a9535ffc7b3b8ccdf2ea69bcd2b
#
_cell.length_a   1.000
_cell.length_b   1.000
_cell.length_c   1.000
_cell.angle_alpha   90.00
_cell.angle_beta   90.00
_cell.angle_gamma   90.00
#
_symmetry.space_group_name_H-M   'P 1'
#
loop_
_entity.id
_entity.type
_entity.pdbx_description
1 polymer ?
#
loop_
_entity_poly.entity_id
_entity_poly.type
_entity_poly.pdbx_seq_one_letter_code
_entity_poly.pdbx_strand_id
1 'polypeptide(L)'
;MRRLYHIPLSPFCRKIRLVLAEKKIEVELVEERPWERRMEYLRLNPAGKVPLLRIDDLVLAESSAIFEYLEEVQPDPPLLPRRPAERAEARRLVAWFDDK
;
A
#
# COMPACT_ATOMS: atom_id res chain seq x y z
N MET A 1 4.20 -15.86 2.58
CA MET A 1 3.68 -15.49 1.25
C MET A 1 3.18 -14.06 1.28
N ARG A 2 3.59 -13.26 0.32
CA ARG A 2 3.18 -11.86 0.20
C ARG A 2 2.58 -11.64 -1.17
N ARG A 3 1.38 -11.05 -1.20
CA ARG A 3 0.70 -10.70 -2.46
C ARG A 3 0.22 -9.27 -2.42
N LEU A 4 0.45 -8.55 -3.50
CA LEU A 4 -0.09 -7.21 -3.69
C LEU A 4 -1.15 -7.27 -4.80
N TYR A 5 -2.38 -7.01 -4.44
CA TYR A 5 -3.47 -6.87 -5.40
C TYR A 5 -3.47 -5.44 -5.90
N HIS A 6 -3.35 -5.25 -7.21
CA HIS A 6 -3.11 -3.93 -7.78
C HIS A 6 -3.68 -3.79 -9.20
N ILE A 7 -3.72 -2.56 -9.66
CA ILE A 7 -3.89 -2.22 -11.07
C ILE A 7 -2.66 -1.43 -11.51
N PRO A 8 -2.03 -1.78 -12.65
CA PRO A 8 -0.78 -1.11 -13.04
C PRO A 8 -0.86 0.42 -13.14
N LEU A 9 -2.01 0.97 -13.58
CA LEU A 9 -2.17 2.40 -13.79
C LEU A 9 -2.63 3.17 -12.56
N SER A 10 -2.97 2.50 -11.46
CA SER A 10 -3.43 3.18 -10.25
C SER A 10 -2.27 3.91 -9.56
N PRO A 11 -2.41 5.23 -9.28
CA PRO A 11 -1.37 5.97 -8.56
C PRO A 11 -1.13 5.43 -7.15
N PHE A 12 -2.18 4.97 -6.47
CA PHE A 12 -2.06 4.40 -5.12
C PHE A 12 -1.30 3.07 -5.14
N CYS A 13 -1.58 2.23 -6.15
CA CYS A 13 -0.85 0.97 -6.33
C CYS A 13 0.60 1.21 -6.69
N ARG A 14 0.87 2.19 -7.55
CA ARG A 14 2.23 2.57 -7.94
C ARG A 14 3.05 3.01 -6.73
N LYS A 15 2.46 3.81 -5.85
CA LYS A 15 3.09 4.25 -4.62
C LYS A 15 3.56 3.06 -3.79
N ILE A 16 2.70 2.07 -3.59
CA ILE A 16 3.04 0.90 -2.80
C ILE A 16 4.09 0.03 -3.51
N ARG A 17 4.00 -0.13 -4.83
CA ARG A 17 5.05 -0.85 -5.58
C ARG A 17 6.41 -0.20 -5.43
N LEU A 18 6.47 1.14 -5.45
CA LEU A 18 7.72 1.88 -5.26
C LEU A 18 8.27 1.67 -3.84
N VAL A 19 7.41 1.71 -2.83
CA VAL A 19 7.82 1.45 -1.44
C VAL A 19 8.40 0.05 -1.30
N LEU A 20 7.72 -0.95 -1.85
CA LEU A 20 8.20 -2.34 -1.80
C LEU A 20 9.55 -2.50 -2.49
N ALA A 21 9.71 -1.86 -3.65
CA ALA A 21 10.96 -1.91 -4.40
C ALA A 21 12.12 -1.25 -3.63
N GLU A 22 11.88 -0.07 -3.07
CA GLU A 22 12.89 0.66 -2.29
C GLU A 22 13.33 -0.12 -1.06
N LYS A 23 12.41 -0.80 -0.42
CA LYS A 23 12.70 -1.62 0.76
C LYS A 23 13.15 -3.03 0.43
N LYS A 24 13.24 -3.37 -0.85
CA LYS A 24 13.64 -4.69 -1.35
C LYS A 24 12.78 -5.82 -0.78
N ILE A 25 11.48 -5.56 -0.70
CA ILE A 25 10.50 -6.55 -0.25
C ILE A 25 9.88 -7.20 -1.47
N GLU A 26 10.05 -8.52 -1.59
CA GLU A 26 9.48 -9.26 -2.71
C GLU A 26 8.02 -9.60 -2.45
N VAL A 27 7.19 -9.39 -3.47
CA VAL A 27 5.77 -9.74 -3.43
C VAL A 27 5.36 -10.31 -4.77
N GLU A 28 4.33 -11.14 -4.76
CA GLU A 28 3.64 -11.56 -5.96
C GLU A 28 2.62 -10.47 -6.32
N LEU A 29 2.70 -9.95 -7.55
CA LEU A 29 1.76 -8.96 -8.03
C LEU A 29 0.55 -9.68 -8.64
N VAL A 30 -0.64 -9.35 -8.17
CA VAL A 30 -1.88 -9.93 -8.68
C VAL A 30 -2.75 -8.79 -9.21
N GLU A 31 -3.05 -8.80 -10.50
CA GLU A 31 -3.92 -7.79 -11.07
C GLU A 31 -5.35 -8.05 -10.63
N GLU A 32 -5.96 -7.03 -10.01
CA GLU A 32 -7.35 -7.11 -9.58
C GLU A 32 -8.11 -5.92 -10.19
N ARG A 33 -9.18 -6.20 -10.89
CA ARG A 33 -10.01 -5.17 -11.52
C ARG A 33 -11.22 -4.89 -10.64
N PRO A 34 -11.21 -3.82 -9.83
CA PRO A 34 -12.27 -3.58 -8.85
C PRO A 34 -13.66 -3.48 -9.45
N TRP A 35 -13.76 -3.00 -10.71
CA TRP A 35 -15.05 -2.86 -11.37
C TRP A 35 -15.71 -4.21 -11.70
N GLU A 36 -14.96 -5.30 -11.71
CA GLU A 36 -15.52 -6.64 -11.91
C GLU A 36 -16.19 -7.20 -10.66
N ARG A 37 -15.86 -6.60 -9.49
CA ARG A 37 -16.46 -6.94 -8.20
C ARG A 37 -16.48 -8.45 -7.92
N ARG A 38 -15.33 -9.09 -8.12
CA ARG A 38 -15.21 -10.53 -7.90
C ARG A 38 -15.46 -10.88 -6.43
N MET A 39 -16.26 -11.88 -6.19
CA MET A 39 -16.64 -12.29 -4.83
C MET A 39 -15.43 -12.67 -3.97
N GLU A 40 -14.47 -13.38 -4.56
CA GLU A 40 -13.27 -13.79 -3.84
C GLU A 40 -12.49 -12.58 -3.30
N TYR A 41 -12.37 -11.54 -4.13
CA TYR A 41 -11.67 -10.34 -3.72
C TYR A 41 -12.48 -9.54 -2.70
N LEU A 42 -13.79 -9.46 -2.88
CA LEU A 42 -14.66 -8.72 -1.95
C LEU A 42 -14.67 -9.36 -0.56
N ARG A 43 -14.42 -10.66 -0.46
CA ARG A 43 -14.25 -11.32 0.84
C ARG A 43 -12.99 -10.88 1.54
N LEU A 44 -11.91 -10.60 0.78
CA LEU A 44 -10.67 -10.06 1.33
C LEU A 44 -10.81 -8.57 1.67
N ASN A 45 -11.48 -7.83 0.81
CA ASN A 45 -11.63 -6.38 0.95
C ASN A 45 -13.06 -5.97 0.57
N PRO A 46 -13.96 -5.85 1.54
CA PRO A 46 -15.35 -5.48 1.26
C PRO A 46 -15.50 -4.14 0.55
N ALA A 47 -14.57 -3.20 0.72
CA ALA A 47 -14.58 -1.94 -0.01
C ALA A 47 -14.31 -2.12 -1.50
N GLY A 48 -13.69 -3.23 -1.88
CA GLY A 48 -13.46 -3.58 -3.28
C GLY A 48 -12.41 -2.75 -3.99
N LYS A 49 -11.59 -2.01 -3.27
CA LYS A 49 -10.58 -1.12 -3.84
C LYS A 49 -9.20 -1.77 -3.85
N VAL A 50 -8.30 -1.21 -4.62
CA VAL A 50 -6.88 -1.58 -4.63
C VAL A 50 -6.07 -0.34 -4.20
N PRO A 51 -4.87 -0.47 -3.63
CA PRO A 51 -4.13 -1.71 -3.39
C PRO A 51 -4.60 -2.47 -2.15
N LEU A 52 -4.29 -3.75 -2.14
CA LEU A 52 -4.46 -4.61 -0.96
C LEU A 52 -3.19 -5.43 -0.81
N LEU A 53 -2.60 -5.40 0.37
CA LEU A 53 -1.42 -6.21 0.67
C LEU A 53 -1.81 -7.36 1.58
N ARG A 54 -1.48 -8.57 1.17
CA ARG A 54 -1.69 -9.76 1.97
C ARG A 54 -0.34 -10.38 2.31
N ILE A 55 -0.10 -10.55 3.62
CA ILE A 55 1.10 -11.21 4.15
C ILE A 55 0.62 -12.35 5.01
N ASP A 56 0.72 -13.58 4.50
CA ASP A 56 0.15 -14.77 5.14
C ASP A 56 -1.33 -14.54 5.49
N ASP A 57 -1.69 -14.48 6.77
CA ASP A 57 -3.08 -14.25 7.19
C ASP A 57 -3.42 -12.77 7.39
N LEU A 58 -2.43 -11.90 7.35
CA LEU A 58 -2.64 -10.47 7.51
C LEU A 58 -3.10 -9.85 6.20
N VAL A 59 -4.19 -9.09 6.26
CA VAL A 59 -4.75 -8.39 5.11
C VAL A 59 -4.78 -6.90 5.43
N LEU A 60 -4.10 -6.10 4.61
CA LEU A 60 -4.01 -4.65 4.78
C LEU A 60 -4.61 -3.94 3.57
N ALA A 61 -5.61 -3.12 3.82
CA ALA A 61 -6.23 -2.26 2.81
C ALA A 61 -5.84 -0.81 3.06
N GLU A 62 -6.01 0.04 2.08
CA GLU A 62 -5.67 1.45 2.07
C GLU A 62 -4.16 1.68 1.95
N SER A 63 -3.78 2.48 0.95
CA SER A 63 -2.36 2.71 0.66
C SER A 63 -1.60 3.33 1.83
N SER A 64 -2.21 4.26 2.56
CA SER A 64 -1.55 4.88 3.70
C SER A 64 -1.32 3.90 4.83
N ALA A 65 -2.27 3.00 5.10
CA ALA A 65 -2.09 1.96 6.13
C ALA A 65 -1.00 0.97 5.74
N ILE A 66 -0.97 0.57 4.48
CA ILE A 66 0.05 -0.33 3.94
C ILE A 66 1.44 0.33 4.08
N PHE A 67 1.55 1.59 3.69
CA PHE A 67 2.80 2.33 3.77
C PHE A 67 3.31 2.43 5.20
N GLU A 68 2.44 2.80 6.14
CA GLU A 68 2.82 2.91 7.55
C GLU A 68 3.26 1.56 8.12
N TYR A 69 2.56 0.49 7.78
CA TYR A 69 2.95 -0.85 8.21
C TYR A 69 4.34 -1.22 7.70
N LEU A 70 4.61 -0.97 6.41
CA LEU A 70 5.91 -1.29 5.83
C LEU A 70 7.04 -0.47 6.46
N GLU A 71 6.79 0.81 6.79
CA GLU A 71 7.76 1.64 7.50
C GLU A 71 8.08 1.09 8.89
N GLU A 72 7.10 0.52 9.58
CA GLU A 72 7.29 -0.03 10.92
C GLU A 72 8.05 -1.36 10.91
N VAL A 73 7.70 -2.26 9.99
CA VAL A 73 8.29 -3.62 9.96
C VAL A 73 9.61 -3.67 9.21
N GLN A 74 9.83 -2.74 8.30
CA GLN A 74 11.07 -2.64 7.51
C GLN A 74 11.51 -1.18 7.51
N PRO A 75 12.08 -0.71 8.64
CA PRO A 75 12.41 0.73 8.77
C PRO A 75 13.53 1.21 7.87
N ASP A 76 14.37 0.32 7.36
CA ASP A 76 15.48 0.71 6.49
C ASP A 76 15.24 0.24 5.04
N PRO A 77 15.45 1.09 4.06
CA PRO A 77 15.68 2.53 4.18
C PRO A 77 14.42 3.28 4.62
N PRO A 78 14.57 4.32 5.45
CA PRO A 78 13.40 5.11 5.85
C PRO A 78 12.91 5.95 4.67
N LEU A 79 11.59 5.96 4.47
CA LEU A 79 10.96 6.73 3.40
C LEU A 79 10.18 7.93 3.95
N LEU A 80 10.09 8.02 5.28
CA LEU A 80 9.59 9.19 5.99
C LEU A 80 10.70 9.76 6.85
N PRO A 81 10.73 11.11 7.03
CA PRO A 81 11.69 11.71 7.95
C PRO A 81 11.53 11.16 9.37
N ARG A 82 12.65 11.08 10.10
CA ARG A 82 12.64 10.53 11.46
C ARG A 82 12.18 11.55 12.51
N ARG A 83 12.43 12.84 12.27
CA ARG A 83 12.01 13.90 13.17
C ARG A 83 10.49 14.03 13.16
N PRO A 84 9.86 14.11 14.35
CA PRO A 84 8.40 14.13 14.40
C PRO A 84 7.74 15.28 13.61
N ALA A 85 8.30 16.49 13.66
CA ALA A 85 7.75 17.63 12.96
C ALA A 85 7.85 17.48 11.45
N GLU A 86 9.03 17.04 10.96
CA GLU A 86 9.23 16.80 9.52
C GLU A 86 8.36 15.66 9.03
N ARG A 87 8.21 14.63 9.86
CA ARG A 87 7.37 13.48 9.55
C ARG A 87 5.90 13.88 9.42
N ALA A 88 5.43 14.72 10.32
CA ALA A 88 4.07 15.24 10.26
C ALA A 88 3.83 16.05 8.99
N GLU A 89 4.80 16.88 8.60
CA GLU A 89 4.69 17.66 7.37
C GLU A 89 4.67 16.77 6.13
N ALA A 90 5.50 15.73 6.09
CA ALA A 90 5.50 14.77 5.01
C ALA A 90 4.14 14.07 4.88
N ARG A 91 3.54 13.68 6.00
CA ARG A 91 2.22 13.06 6.01
C ARG A 91 1.13 14.01 5.54
N ARG A 92 1.24 15.27 5.91
CA ARG A 92 0.29 16.31 5.45
C ARG A 92 0.32 16.42 3.94
N LEU A 93 1.51 16.45 3.35
CA LEU A 93 1.66 16.54 1.90
C LEU A 93 1.12 15.30 1.20
N VAL A 94 1.38 14.11 1.74
CA VAL A 94 0.85 12.86 1.19
C VAL A 94 -0.67 12.87 1.20
N ALA A 95 -1.28 13.28 2.31
CA ALA A 95 -2.74 13.35 2.41
C ALA A 95 -3.32 14.34 1.40
N TRP A 96 -2.67 15.48 1.24
CA TRP A 96 -3.11 16.49 0.27
C TRP A 96 -3.08 15.95 -1.16
N PHE A 97 -2.00 15.26 -1.54
CA PHE A 97 -1.90 14.65 -2.87
C PHE A 97 -2.89 13.49 -3.07
N ASP A 98 -3.10 12.69 -2.05
CA ASP A 98 -4.02 11.55 -2.13
C ASP A 98 -5.48 11.99 -2.29
N ASP A 99 -5.83 13.17 -1.81
CA ASP A 99 -7.20 13.73 -1.92
C ASP A 99 -7.44 14.43 -3.26
N LYS A 100 -6.41 14.58 -4.08
CA LYS A 100 -6.53 15.18 -5.41
C LYS A 100 -6.83 14.13 -6.46
#